data_45cf593fee30e0eac42c1dcf83e5dac4
#
_entry.id   45cf593fee30e0eac42c1dcf83e5dac4
#
_cell.length_a   1.000
_cell.length_b   1.000
_cell.length_c   1.000
_cell.angle_alpha   90.00
_cell.angle_beta   90.00
_cell.angle_gamma   90.00
#
_symmetry.space_group_name_H-M   'P 1'
#
loop_
_entity.id
_entity.type
_entity.pdbx_description
1 polymer ?
#
loop_
_entity_poly.entity_id
_entity_poly.type
_entity_poly.pdbx_seq_one_letter_code
_entity_poly.pdbx_strand_id
1 'polypeptide(L)'
;MAGHQGAQNTIQCLRDRFHWPGLEAEVRQFCQAYPTCQRTSPRMPPPSPLIPLPIIEVPFERIGMDLVGPLPKSARGHEHILVIVDYATRYPKAIPLRKAATKAIAQELFLLFSRVGIPSQILTDQGTPFMSRMMAEVCKLLKVQQLRTTVYHPQTDGLVERFNQTLKQMLRRLAAEDKRDWDQMLPYVLFGIREIPQSSTGFTPFELLFGRQPRGLLDVAREAWEQQPAVHRTTIEHVREMRERIERVMPIAREHLVKAQQAQQRQYNRAAQPREFQQGDRILVLLPTAACKFLASWQGPYTVTEKVGPVMYRVRQPGRRREDQLYHINLLKRWVGTGPQLSAYTSSTPVVVDMDPQLSAAQKSELQHLVSQFPDVFSPQPGRTHVLEHDIRTPPGTIVRQRPYRVLEARQHAIEVEVQEMLRLGVIEPSRSPWFSPIVMVPKPDGTLRFCYDFRRLNEVSEFDGYPMPRVDELLDRLGRAWFISTLDLTKGYWQAPLTEQAKPKTAFSTPSGHWQYRGLPFGLHGAPATFQ
;
A
#
# COMPACT_ATOMS: atom_id res chain seq x y z
N MET A 1 -3.44 -24.88 13.31
CA MET A 1 -3.55 -24.45 11.90
C MET A 1 -2.17 -24.48 11.28
N ALA A 2 -1.98 -25.25 10.22
CA ALA A 2 -0.70 -25.27 9.50
C ALA A 2 -0.41 -23.88 8.93
N GLY A 3 0.60 -23.21 9.42
CA GLY A 3 1.10 -21.85 9.20
C GLY A 3 0.90 -21.14 7.85
N HIS A 4 -0.33 -21.08 7.33
CA HIS A 4 -0.67 -20.37 6.07
C HIS A 4 0.18 -20.78 4.85
N GLN A 5 0.55 -22.06 4.75
CA GLN A 5 1.43 -22.60 3.71
C GLN A 5 0.81 -22.61 2.29
N GLY A 6 -0.43 -22.15 2.15
CA GLY A 6 -1.18 -22.11 0.89
C GLY A 6 -1.93 -23.41 0.57
N ALA A 7 -2.83 -23.34 -0.43
CA ALA A 7 -3.75 -24.44 -0.74
C ALA A 7 -3.03 -25.75 -1.11
N GLN A 8 -1.94 -25.68 -1.87
CA GLN A 8 -1.24 -26.86 -2.37
C GLN A 8 -0.65 -27.72 -1.22
N ASN A 9 0.09 -27.07 -0.31
CA ASN A 9 0.68 -27.75 0.83
C ASN A 9 -0.38 -28.23 1.82
N THR A 10 -1.46 -27.45 2.01
CA THR A 10 -2.60 -27.88 2.83
C THR A 10 -3.30 -29.09 2.25
N ILE A 11 -3.50 -29.16 0.92
CA ILE A 11 -4.05 -30.32 0.23
C ILE A 11 -3.14 -31.55 0.43
N GLN A 12 -1.84 -31.39 0.24
CA GLN A 12 -0.87 -32.46 0.41
C GLN A 12 -0.92 -33.02 1.84
N CYS A 13 -0.85 -32.14 2.84
CA CYS A 13 -0.93 -32.55 4.24
C CYS A 13 -2.24 -33.27 4.60
N LEU A 14 -3.34 -32.85 3.98
CA LEU A 14 -4.64 -33.49 4.20
C LEU A 14 -4.76 -34.83 3.48
N ARG A 15 -4.28 -34.93 2.23
CA ARG A 15 -4.32 -36.19 1.45
C ARG A 15 -3.56 -37.33 2.11
N ASP A 16 -2.48 -37.04 2.78
CA ASP A 16 -1.69 -38.06 3.48
C ASP A 16 -2.43 -38.65 4.68
N ARG A 17 -3.53 -38.03 5.14
CA ARG A 17 -4.22 -38.38 6.38
C ARG A 17 -5.73 -38.55 6.23
N PHE A 18 -6.33 -37.92 5.23
CA PHE A 18 -7.78 -37.85 5.04
C PHE A 18 -8.16 -37.98 3.57
N HIS A 19 -9.27 -38.66 3.33
CA HIS A 19 -9.85 -38.75 2.00
C HIS A 19 -11.37 -38.56 2.04
N TRP A 20 -11.85 -37.56 1.26
CA TRP A 20 -13.27 -37.37 0.97
C TRP A 20 -13.45 -36.83 -0.45
N PRO A 21 -14.60 -37.14 -1.10
CA PRO A 21 -14.89 -36.58 -2.42
C PRO A 21 -14.94 -35.05 -2.38
N GLY A 22 -14.16 -34.38 -3.23
CA GLY A 22 -14.13 -32.90 -3.28
C GLY A 22 -13.10 -32.21 -2.39
N LEU A 23 -12.30 -32.95 -1.61
CA LEU A 23 -11.27 -32.41 -0.69
C LEU A 23 -10.46 -31.27 -1.30
N GLU A 24 -9.94 -31.44 -2.51
CA GLU A 24 -9.10 -30.39 -3.13
C GLU A 24 -9.86 -29.11 -3.42
N ALA A 25 -11.10 -29.25 -3.92
CA ALA A 25 -11.93 -28.09 -4.25
C ALA A 25 -12.29 -27.30 -2.99
N GLU A 26 -12.69 -27.98 -1.94
CA GLU A 26 -13.05 -27.38 -0.66
C GLU A 26 -11.87 -26.70 0.02
N VAL A 27 -10.71 -27.39 0.07
CA VAL A 27 -9.49 -26.80 0.65
C VAL A 27 -9.01 -25.60 -0.15
N ARG A 28 -9.09 -25.64 -1.49
CA ARG A 28 -8.78 -24.47 -2.33
C ARG A 28 -9.73 -23.33 -2.04
N GLN A 29 -11.01 -23.58 -1.95
CA GLN A 29 -12.03 -22.60 -1.63
C GLN A 29 -11.81 -22.00 -0.23
N PHE A 30 -11.57 -22.84 0.77
CA PHE A 30 -11.27 -22.40 2.14
C PHE A 30 -10.03 -21.50 2.19
N CYS A 31 -8.91 -21.93 1.58
CA CYS A 31 -7.68 -21.13 1.54
C CYS A 31 -7.86 -19.81 0.78
N GLN A 32 -8.67 -19.80 -0.28
CA GLN A 32 -9.00 -18.57 -1.03
C GLN A 32 -9.88 -17.61 -0.23
N ALA A 33 -10.83 -18.15 0.54
CA ALA A 33 -11.75 -17.37 1.36
C ALA A 33 -11.12 -16.88 2.68
N TYR A 34 -9.97 -17.42 3.09
CA TYR A 34 -9.37 -17.11 4.37
C TYR A 34 -8.90 -15.63 4.46
N PRO A 35 -9.46 -14.82 5.38
CA PRO A 35 -9.27 -13.36 5.39
C PRO A 35 -7.80 -12.91 5.43
N THR A 36 -7.00 -13.52 6.30
CA THR A 36 -5.57 -13.16 6.44
C THR A 36 -4.79 -13.50 5.17
N CYS A 37 -5.03 -14.68 4.57
CA CYS A 37 -4.38 -15.09 3.33
C CYS A 37 -4.74 -14.15 2.17
N GLN A 38 -5.98 -13.69 2.08
CA GLN A 38 -6.38 -12.73 1.05
C GLN A 38 -5.65 -11.39 1.18
N ARG A 39 -5.44 -10.90 2.41
CA ARG A 39 -4.76 -9.62 2.68
C ARG A 39 -3.25 -9.68 2.53
N THR A 40 -2.64 -10.80 2.90
CA THR A 40 -1.18 -10.98 2.87
C THR A 40 -0.68 -11.58 1.57
N SER A 41 -1.59 -12.06 0.71
CA SER A 41 -1.21 -12.68 -0.57
C SER A 41 -0.37 -11.72 -1.43
N PRO A 42 0.85 -12.08 -1.82
CA PRO A 42 1.68 -11.26 -2.70
C PRO A 42 1.16 -11.25 -4.15
N ARG A 43 0.23 -12.13 -4.50
CA ARG A 43 -0.28 -12.25 -5.87
C ARG A 43 -1.14 -11.05 -6.22
N MET A 44 -0.66 -10.27 -7.17
CA MET A 44 -1.45 -9.26 -7.84
C MET A 44 -2.44 -9.95 -8.80
N PRO A 45 -3.70 -9.51 -8.85
CA PRO A 45 -4.59 -9.97 -9.91
C PRO A 45 -4.06 -9.52 -11.27
N PRO A 46 -4.37 -10.24 -12.36
CA PRO A 46 -4.00 -9.82 -13.70
C PRO A 46 -4.43 -8.37 -13.95
N PRO A 47 -3.62 -7.54 -14.63
CA PRO A 47 -4.00 -6.17 -14.91
C PRO A 47 -5.24 -6.14 -15.82
N SER A 48 -6.01 -5.06 -15.74
CA SER A 48 -7.08 -4.78 -16.69
C SER A 48 -6.48 -4.31 -18.02
N PRO A 49 -7.13 -4.54 -19.18
CA PRO A 49 -6.64 -4.07 -20.47
C PRO A 49 -6.32 -2.57 -20.46
N LEU A 50 -5.25 -2.21 -21.15
CA LEU A 50 -4.78 -0.83 -21.24
C LEU A 50 -5.72 -0.01 -22.13
N ILE A 51 -6.22 1.10 -21.60
CA ILE A 51 -6.95 2.11 -22.35
C ILE A 51 -5.96 3.23 -22.69
N PRO A 52 -5.53 3.34 -23.97
CA PRO A 52 -4.57 4.36 -24.35
C PRO A 52 -5.18 5.78 -24.27
N LEU A 53 -4.35 6.76 -23.92
CA LEU A 53 -4.75 8.16 -24.00
C LEU A 53 -4.86 8.59 -25.48
N PRO A 54 -5.77 9.51 -25.82
CA PRO A 54 -5.83 10.08 -27.16
C PRO A 54 -4.49 10.70 -27.58
N ILE A 55 -4.09 10.46 -28.83
CA ILE A 55 -2.88 11.07 -29.40
C ILE A 55 -3.15 12.57 -29.60
N ILE A 56 -2.21 13.38 -29.17
CA ILE A 56 -2.22 14.84 -29.33
C ILE A 56 -1.31 15.19 -30.50
N GLU A 57 -1.78 16.04 -31.38
CA GLU A 57 -1.09 16.42 -32.62
C GLU A 57 -0.47 17.83 -32.54
N VAL A 58 -1.08 18.70 -31.73
CA VAL A 58 -0.63 20.07 -31.60
C VAL A 58 0.43 20.19 -30.49
N PRO A 59 1.61 20.74 -30.82
CA PRO A 59 2.65 20.97 -29.83
C PRO A 59 2.14 21.80 -28.64
N PHE A 60 2.49 21.38 -27.44
CA PHE A 60 2.09 21.99 -26.16
C PHE A 60 0.58 22.08 -25.90
N GLU A 61 -0.26 21.39 -26.65
CA GLU A 61 -1.69 21.26 -26.30
C GLU A 61 -1.88 20.46 -25.02
N ARG A 62 -1.12 19.35 -24.86
CA ARG A 62 -1.06 18.56 -23.62
C ARG A 62 0.37 18.39 -23.16
N ILE A 63 0.65 18.81 -21.92
CA ILE A 63 1.93 18.59 -21.27
C ILE A 63 1.79 17.63 -20.10
N GLY A 64 2.81 16.78 -19.91
CA GLY A 64 2.97 15.98 -18.70
C GLY A 64 3.97 16.62 -17.77
N MET A 65 3.71 16.61 -16.47
CA MET A 65 4.61 17.17 -15.46
C MET A 65 4.85 16.20 -14.33
N ASP A 66 6.08 16.17 -13.83
CA ASP A 66 6.47 15.39 -12.66
C ASP A 66 7.61 16.09 -11.90
N LEU A 67 7.80 15.69 -10.64
CA LEU A 67 8.87 16.15 -9.78
C LEU A 67 9.87 15.05 -9.47
N VAL A 68 11.10 15.25 -9.86
CA VAL A 68 12.22 14.38 -9.52
C VAL A 68 12.90 14.93 -8.27
N GLY A 69 12.97 14.14 -7.20
CA GLY A 69 13.67 14.53 -5.97
C GLY A 69 13.11 13.86 -4.71
N PRO A 70 13.72 14.13 -3.52
CA PRO A 70 14.90 14.99 -3.35
C PRO A 70 16.18 14.36 -3.93
N LEU A 71 16.99 15.18 -4.57
CA LEU A 71 18.34 14.87 -5.06
C LEU A 71 19.38 15.42 -4.08
N PRO A 72 20.65 14.99 -4.17
CA PRO A 72 21.73 15.65 -3.43
C PRO A 72 21.72 17.15 -3.71
N LYS A 73 21.86 17.96 -2.65
CA LYS A 73 21.83 19.40 -2.75
C LYS A 73 22.96 19.91 -3.64
N SER A 74 22.62 20.65 -4.71
CA SER A 74 23.59 21.22 -5.61
C SER A 74 24.35 22.39 -4.96
N ALA A 75 25.48 22.81 -5.55
CA ALA A 75 26.22 23.99 -5.11
C ALA A 75 25.36 25.26 -5.09
N ARG A 76 24.33 25.34 -5.96
CA ARG A 76 23.36 26.45 -6.04
C ARG A 76 22.16 26.26 -5.12
N GLY A 77 22.11 25.15 -4.36
CA GLY A 77 21.06 24.86 -3.40
C GLY A 77 19.81 24.17 -3.96
N HIS A 78 19.87 23.59 -5.18
CA HIS A 78 18.77 22.85 -5.77
C HIS A 78 18.72 21.41 -5.25
N GLU A 79 17.51 20.92 -5.01
CA GLU A 79 17.25 19.56 -4.50
C GLU A 79 16.19 18.81 -5.32
N HIS A 80 15.49 19.51 -6.25
CA HIS A 80 14.43 18.94 -7.06
C HIS A 80 14.56 19.36 -8.52
N ILE A 81 13.96 18.58 -9.42
CA ILE A 81 13.83 18.94 -10.84
C ILE A 81 12.34 18.90 -11.21
N LEU A 82 11.81 20.00 -11.70
CA LEU A 82 10.51 20.01 -12.37
C LEU A 82 10.72 19.55 -13.81
N VAL A 83 10.14 18.43 -14.16
CA VAL A 83 10.17 17.86 -15.50
C VAL A 83 8.85 18.14 -16.19
N ILE A 84 8.91 18.61 -17.43
CA ILE A 84 7.76 18.88 -18.29
C ILE A 84 8.06 18.26 -19.65
N VAL A 85 7.12 17.47 -20.17
CA VAL A 85 7.25 16.82 -21.50
C VAL A 85 6.01 17.11 -22.32
N ASP A 86 6.20 17.59 -23.52
CA ASP A 86 5.12 17.75 -24.49
C ASP A 86 4.68 16.40 -25.08
N TYR A 87 3.38 16.15 -25.12
CA TYR A 87 2.81 14.89 -25.59
C TYR A 87 2.83 14.72 -27.11
N ALA A 88 2.83 15.81 -27.89
CA ALA A 88 2.90 15.77 -29.34
C ALA A 88 4.33 15.54 -29.84
N THR A 89 5.26 16.36 -29.41
CA THR A 89 6.63 16.40 -29.94
C THR A 89 7.64 15.60 -29.10
N ARG A 90 7.26 15.19 -27.90
CA ARG A 90 8.19 14.61 -26.89
C ARG A 90 9.25 15.59 -26.40
N TYR A 91 9.08 16.88 -26.67
CA TYR A 91 10.03 17.91 -26.28
C TYR A 91 10.08 18.08 -24.75
N PRO A 92 11.25 17.80 -24.15
CA PRO A 92 11.38 17.85 -22.71
C PRO A 92 11.88 19.22 -22.26
N LYS A 93 11.44 19.62 -21.06
CA LYS A 93 12.02 20.69 -20.25
C LYS A 93 12.27 20.16 -18.84
N ALA A 94 13.42 20.48 -18.27
CA ALA A 94 13.75 20.14 -16.91
C ALA A 94 14.32 21.38 -16.21
N ILE A 95 13.77 21.72 -15.04
CA ILE A 95 14.05 22.97 -14.34
C ILE A 95 14.49 22.63 -12.93
N PRO A 96 15.70 23.03 -12.48
CA PRO A 96 16.16 22.80 -11.13
C PRO A 96 15.41 23.70 -10.15
N LEU A 97 14.91 23.12 -9.07
CA LEU A 97 14.18 23.80 -8.00
C LEU A 97 14.88 23.60 -6.66
N ARG A 98 14.95 24.67 -5.86
CA ARG A 98 15.46 24.58 -4.47
C ARG A 98 14.51 23.84 -3.55
N LYS A 99 13.20 23.98 -3.77
CA LYS A 99 12.12 23.33 -3.00
C LYS A 99 10.98 22.96 -3.93
N ALA A 100 10.33 21.84 -3.67
CA ALA A 100 9.11 21.41 -4.35
C ALA A 100 7.89 22.23 -3.89
N ALA A 101 7.95 23.57 -4.05
CA ALA A 101 6.89 24.49 -3.63
C ALA A 101 6.00 24.87 -4.81
N THR A 102 4.68 24.85 -4.61
CA THR A 102 3.69 25.19 -5.66
C THR A 102 3.94 26.56 -6.29
N LYS A 103 4.34 27.57 -5.49
CA LYS A 103 4.65 28.91 -5.99
C LYS A 103 5.80 28.90 -7.01
N ALA A 104 6.87 28.16 -6.72
CA ALA A 104 8.01 28.03 -7.64
C ALA A 104 7.60 27.32 -8.93
N ILE A 105 6.82 26.23 -8.81
CA ILE A 105 6.29 25.51 -9.97
C ILE A 105 5.41 26.42 -10.83
N ALA A 106 4.49 27.19 -10.23
CA ALA A 106 3.62 28.11 -10.95
C ALA A 106 4.40 29.20 -11.68
N GLN A 107 5.46 29.73 -11.08
CA GLN A 107 6.34 30.72 -11.73
C GLN A 107 7.04 30.12 -12.95
N GLU A 108 7.58 28.91 -12.84
CA GLU A 108 8.26 28.25 -13.97
C GLU A 108 7.28 27.85 -15.10
N LEU A 109 6.06 27.49 -14.74
CA LEU A 109 5.00 27.26 -15.72
C LEU A 109 4.63 28.54 -16.47
N PHE A 110 4.50 29.65 -15.77
CA PHE A 110 4.22 30.94 -16.40
C PHE A 110 5.33 31.35 -17.37
N LEU A 111 6.60 31.15 -16.98
CA LEU A 111 7.76 31.39 -17.86
C LEU A 111 7.78 30.45 -19.08
N LEU A 112 7.31 29.21 -18.93
CA LEU A 112 7.14 28.31 -20.05
C LEU A 112 6.02 28.79 -20.97
N PHE A 113 4.84 29.07 -20.42
CA PHE A 113 3.65 29.46 -21.19
C PHE A 113 3.85 30.77 -21.97
N SER A 114 4.65 31.68 -21.44
CA SER A 114 5.02 32.93 -22.16
C SER A 114 5.84 32.67 -23.45
N ARG A 115 6.43 31.47 -23.57
CA ARG A 115 7.27 31.09 -24.73
C ARG A 115 6.58 30.18 -25.73
N VAL A 116 5.71 29.28 -25.24
CA VAL A 116 5.11 28.22 -26.04
C VAL A 116 3.59 28.28 -26.13
N GLY A 117 2.98 29.25 -25.44
CA GLY A 117 1.52 29.33 -25.29
C GLY A 117 1.00 28.55 -24.09
N ILE A 118 -0.27 28.78 -23.76
CA ILE A 118 -0.96 28.10 -22.64
C ILE A 118 -1.51 26.76 -23.14
N PRO A 119 -1.19 25.63 -22.49
CA PRO A 119 -1.71 24.32 -22.89
C PRO A 119 -3.21 24.20 -22.57
N SER A 120 -3.92 23.38 -23.34
CA SER A 120 -5.30 23.00 -23.02
C SER A 120 -5.36 22.03 -21.85
N GLN A 121 -4.35 21.16 -21.71
CA GLN A 121 -4.34 20.09 -20.71
C GLN A 121 -2.98 19.92 -20.06
N ILE A 122 -3.01 19.70 -18.74
CA ILE A 122 -1.83 19.36 -17.94
C ILE A 122 -2.06 18.02 -17.26
N LEU A 123 -1.22 17.03 -17.51
CA LEU A 123 -1.23 15.74 -16.84
C LEU A 123 -0.19 15.73 -15.72
N THR A 124 -0.63 15.40 -14.50
CA THR A 124 0.24 15.32 -13.31
C THR A 124 -0.06 14.06 -12.51
N ASP A 125 0.90 13.67 -11.69
CA ASP A 125 0.63 12.76 -10.60
C ASP A 125 -0.20 13.45 -9.48
N GLN A 126 -0.48 12.71 -8.40
CA GLN A 126 -1.17 13.27 -7.22
C GLN A 126 -0.20 13.82 -6.17
N GLY A 127 0.99 14.25 -6.58
CA GLY A 127 1.96 14.88 -5.69
C GLY A 127 1.40 16.12 -4.99
N THR A 128 1.77 16.31 -3.73
CA THR A 128 1.25 17.41 -2.89
C THR A 128 1.31 18.79 -3.56
N PRO A 129 2.39 19.19 -4.27
CA PRO A 129 2.44 20.50 -4.92
C PRO A 129 1.41 20.68 -6.03
N PHE A 130 1.12 19.60 -6.79
CA PHE A 130 0.15 19.62 -7.89
C PHE A 130 -1.30 19.54 -7.40
N MET A 131 -1.52 19.01 -6.19
CA MET A 131 -2.84 18.91 -5.55
C MET A 131 -3.22 20.12 -4.73
N SER A 132 -2.38 21.16 -4.71
CA SER A 132 -2.60 22.37 -3.92
C SER A 132 -3.75 23.22 -4.50
N ARG A 133 -4.43 23.98 -3.61
CA ARG A 133 -5.46 24.96 -4.03
C ARG A 133 -4.91 25.98 -5.02
N MET A 134 -3.67 26.46 -4.81
CA MET A 134 -3.02 27.40 -5.70
C MET A 134 -2.88 26.86 -7.12
N MET A 135 -2.46 25.60 -7.30
CA MET A 135 -2.37 24.99 -8.62
C MET A 135 -3.74 24.88 -9.28
N ALA A 136 -4.75 24.46 -8.51
CA ALA A 136 -6.13 24.39 -9.01
C ALA A 136 -6.66 25.75 -9.47
N GLU A 137 -6.39 26.83 -8.72
CA GLU A 137 -6.78 28.20 -9.12
C GLU A 137 -6.01 28.68 -10.35
N VAL A 138 -4.70 28.40 -10.44
CA VAL A 138 -3.91 28.73 -11.65
C VAL A 138 -4.49 28.03 -12.89
N CYS A 139 -4.77 26.73 -12.79
CA CYS A 139 -5.37 26.00 -13.90
C CYS A 139 -6.76 26.53 -14.27
N LYS A 140 -7.58 26.90 -13.28
CA LYS A 140 -8.91 27.50 -13.50
C LYS A 140 -8.84 28.87 -14.19
N LEU A 141 -7.96 29.76 -13.71
CA LEU A 141 -7.77 31.09 -14.29
C LEU A 141 -7.29 31.03 -15.74
N LEU A 142 -6.38 30.10 -16.04
CA LEU A 142 -5.83 29.90 -17.38
C LEU A 142 -6.71 29.01 -18.26
N LYS A 143 -7.85 28.53 -17.76
CA LYS A 143 -8.75 27.56 -18.43
C LYS A 143 -8.04 26.27 -18.87
N VAL A 144 -7.05 25.84 -18.12
CA VAL A 144 -6.29 24.61 -18.35
C VAL A 144 -6.97 23.44 -17.63
N GLN A 145 -7.25 22.38 -18.35
CA GLN A 145 -7.79 21.16 -17.77
C GLN A 145 -6.68 20.36 -17.08
N GLN A 146 -6.72 20.26 -15.76
CA GLN A 146 -5.80 19.40 -15.03
C GLN A 146 -6.29 17.94 -15.07
N LEU A 147 -5.57 17.08 -15.81
CA LEU A 147 -5.73 15.64 -15.80
C LEU A 147 -4.85 15.04 -14.70
N ARG A 148 -5.38 14.12 -13.93
CA ARG A 148 -4.66 13.50 -12.81
C ARG A 148 -4.52 12.02 -13.06
N THR A 149 -3.31 11.50 -12.89
CA THR A 149 -3.11 10.06 -12.86
C THR A 149 -3.74 9.50 -11.59
N THR A 150 -4.24 8.28 -11.66
CA THR A 150 -4.73 7.61 -10.46
C THR A 150 -3.57 7.16 -9.60
N VAL A 151 -3.76 7.17 -8.29
CA VAL A 151 -2.76 6.68 -7.32
C VAL A 151 -2.34 5.28 -7.72
N TYR A 152 -1.03 5.05 -7.88
CA TYR A 152 -0.44 3.76 -8.23
C TYR A 152 -0.79 3.17 -9.62
N HIS A 153 -1.15 4.01 -10.58
CA HIS A 153 -1.27 3.58 -11.98
C HIS A 153 -0.28 4.37 -12.86
N PRO A 154 1.00 4.00 -12.88
CA PRO A 154 2.07 4.73 -13.57
C PRO A 154 1.89 4.78 -15.09
N GLN A 155 1.01 3.96 -15.65
CA GLN A 155 0.86 3.81 -17.10
C GLN A 155 0.22 5.02 -17.78
N THR A 156 -0.54 5.82 -17.05
CA THR A 156 -1.14 7.05 -17.59
C THR A 156 -0.08 8.13 -17.80
N ASP A 157 1.00 8.13 -17.01
CA ASP A 157 2.14 9.05 -17.11
C ASP A 157 3.45 8.37 -17.57
N GLY A 158 3.35 7.21 -18.16
CA GLY A 158 4.50 6.40 -18.60
C GLY A 158 5.45 7.10 -19.57
N LEU A 159 5.04 8.22 -20.17
CA LEU A 159 5.91 9.07 -20.96
C LEU A 159 6.89 9.84 -20.08
N VAL A 160 6.39 10.58 -19.10
CA VAL A 160 7.21 11.40 -18.20
C VAL A 160 8.06 10.52 -17.29
N GLU A 161 7.51 9.39 -16.84
CA GLU A 161 8.25 8.42 -16.04
C GLU A 161 9.46 7.83 -16.78
N ARG A 162 9.28 7.40 -18.05
CA ARG A 162 10.39 6.92 -18.88
C ARG A 162 11.42 8.02 -19.13
N PHE A 163 10.97 9.24 -19.40
CA PHE A 163 11.86 10.38 -19.53
C PHE A 163 12.68 10.60 -18.24
N ASN A 164 12.04 10.55 -17.08
CA ASN A 164 12.70 10.68 -15.78
C ASN A 164 13.75 9.60 -15.53
N GLN A 165 13.48 8.36 -15.96
CA GLN A 165 14.48 7.28 -15.88
C GLN A 165 15.71 7.60 -16.74
N THR A 166 15.50 8.02 -17.99
CA THR A 166 16.57 8.42 -18.91
C THR A 166 17.36 9.61 -18.35
N LEU A 167 16.66 10.65 -17.90
CA LEU A 167 17.26 11.84 -17.29
C LEU A 167 18.14 11.48 -16.09
N LYS A 168 17.62 10.68 -15.17
CA LYS A 168 18.37 10.22 -13.99
C LYS A 168 19.60 9.40 -14.37
N GLN A 169 19.51 8.53 -15.40
CA GLN A 169 20.66 7.74 -15.85
C GLN A 169 21.75 8.61 -16.48
N MET A 170 21.37 9.58 -17.31
CA MET A 170 22.32 10.51 -17.93
C MET A 170 22.99 11.41 -16.89
N LEU A 171 22.19 11.98 -15.97
CA LEU A 171 22.73 12.79 -14.86
C LEU A 171 23.70 11.99 -13.98
N ARG A 172 23.38 10.74 -13.65
CA ARG A 172 24.29 9.87 -12.86
C ARG A 172 25.64 9.66 -13.54
N ARG A 173 25.65 9.54 -14.87
CA ARG A 173 26.90 9.36 -15.63
C ARG A 173 27.71 10.64 -15.72
N LEU A 174 27.06 11.78 -15.93
CA LEU A 174 27.74 13.08 -16.08
C LEU A 174 28.18 13.68 -14.72
N ALA A 175 27.40 13.45 -13.67
CA ALA A 175 27.72 13.92 -12.31
C ALA A 175 28.51 12.87 -11.49
N ALA A 176 29.15 11.91 -12.15
CA ALA A 176 29.92 10.86 -11.47
C ALA A 176 31.09 11.42 -10.67
N GLU A 177 31.76 12.46 -11.19
CA GLU A 177 32.92 13.11 -10.57
C GLU A 177 32.52 14.13 -9.51
N ASP A 178 31.52 14.97 -9.76
CA ASP A 178 30.97 15.91 -8.76
C ASP A 178 29.43 15.90 -8.73
N LYS A 179 28.90 15.33 -7.64
CA LYS A 179 27.46 15.22 -7.40
C LYS A 179 26.78 16.58 -7.12
N ARG A 180 27.56 17.65 -6.93
CA ARG A 180 27.03 18.99 -6.60
C ARG A 180 26.71 19.83 -7.82
N ASP A 181 27.16 19.44 -9.02
CA ASP A 181 26.98 20.21 -10.26
C ASP A 181 25.91 19.68 -11.20
N TRP A 182 25.08 18.74 -10.74
CA TRP A 182 24.05 18.11 -11.56
C TRP A 182 23.09 19.12 -12.19
N ASP A 183 22.80 20.24 -11.55
CA ASP A 183 21.90 21.27 -12.05
C ASP A 183 22.52 22.07 -13.20
N GLN A 184 23.85 22.16 -13.26
CA GLN A 184 24.56 22.78 -14.38
C GLN A 184 24.64 21.85 -15.59
N MET A 185 24.57 20.54 -15.37
CA MET A 185 24.60 19.53 -16.44
C MET A 185 23.24 19.39 -17.15
N LEU A 186 22.13 19.85 -16.54
CA LEU A 186 20.80 19.72 -17.11
C LEU A 186 20.67 20.26 -18.55
N PRO A 187 21.17 21.46 -18.89
CA PRO A 187 21.08 21.98 -20.26
C PRO A 187 21.76 21.05 -21.29
N TYR A 188 22.92 20.47 -20.96
CA TYR A 188 23.64 19.56 -21.83
C TYR A 188 22.91 18.23 -22.05
N VAL A 189 22.36 17.68 -20.96
CA VAL A 189 21.54 16.46 -21.03
C VAL A 189 20.30 16.70 -21.88
N LEU A 190 19.61 17.81 -21.67
CA LEU A 190 18.42 18.16 -22.43
C LEU A 190 18.72 18.40 -23.90
N PHE A 191 19.87 19.03 -24.22
CA PHE A 191 20.28 19.24 -25.60
C PHE A 191 20.46 17.89 -26.30
N GLY A 192 21.22 16.95 -25.70
CA GLY A 192 21.41 15.62 -26.26
C GLY A 192 20.11 14.84 -26.45
N ILE A 193 19.16 14.90 -25.49
CA ILE A 193 17.86 14.23 -25.62
C ILE A 193 17.02 14.84 -26.76
N ARG A 194 17.08 16.17 -26.96
CA ARG A 194 16.32 16.89 -28.00
C ARG A 194 16.84 16.64 -29.41
N GLU A 195 18.13 16.31 -29.53
CA GLU A 195 18.81 16.07 -30.80
C GLU A 195 18.66 14.63 -31.31
N ILE A 196 18.36 13.68 -30.40
CA ILE A 196 18.26 12.26 -30.76
C ILE A 196 16.83 11.90 -31.17
N PRO A 197 16.63 11.17 -32.29
CA PRO A 197 15.32 10.68 -32.70
C PRO A 197 14.71 9.77 -31.61
N GLN A 198 13.45 10.02 -31.26
CA GLN A 198 12.71 9.21 -30.31
C GLN A 198 12.08 8.01 -31.01
N SER A 199 12.25 6.81 -30.46
CA SER A 199 11.72 5.57 -31.04
C SER A 199 10.20 5.59 -31.26
N SER A 200 9.47 6.38 -30.48
CA SER A 200 8.01 6.50 -30.57
C SER A 200 7.53 7.43 -31.68
N THR A 201 8.36 8.35 -32.14
CA THR A 201 8.01 9.33 -33.20
C THR A 201 8.81 9.12 -34.49
N GLY A 202 10.01 8.55 -34.37
CA GLY A 202 10.98 8.44 -35.48
C GLY A 202 11.73 9.74 -35.77
N PHE A 203 11.43 10.83 -35.08
CA PHE A 203 12.00 12.16 -35.27
C PHE A 203 12.59 12.70 -33.95
N THR A 204 13.44 13.73 -34.07
CA THR A 204 13.97 14.40 -32.92
C THR A 204 12.88 15.31 -32.28
N PRO A 205 12.81 15.43 -30.96
CA PRO A 205 11.89 16.36 -30.32
C PRO A 205 12.07 17.82 -30.80
N PHE A 206 13.30 18.19 -31.10
CA PHE A 206 13.60 19.51 -31.61
C PHE A 206 13.01 19.74 -33.01
N GLU A 207 13.15 18.75 -33.93
CA GLU A 207 12.60 18.83 -35.28
C GLU A 207 11.08 18.92 -35.31
N LEU A 208 10.40 18.11 -34.47
CA LEU A 208 8.93 18.15 -34.35
C LEU A 208 8.42 19.50 -33.82
N LEU A 209 9.18 20.18 -32.96
CA LEU A 209 8.77 21.47 -32.40
C LEU A 209 9.12 22.63 -33.32
N PHE A 210 10.33 22.67 -33.84
CA PHE A 210 10.87 23.83 -34.57
C PHE A 210 10.89 23.67 -36.08
N GLY A 211 10.46 22.53 -36.65
CA GLY A 211 10.46 22.26 -38.09
C GLY A 211 11.83 22.22 -38.73
N ARG A 212 12.90 22.15 -37.95
CA ARG A 212 14.28 22.05 -38.42
C ARG A 212 15.10 21.16 -37.51
N GLN A 213 16.15 20.57 -38.02
CA GLN A 213 17.09 19.83 -37.16
C GLN A 213 17.92 20.79 -36.31
N PRO A 214 18.28 20.39 -35.08
CA PRO A 214 19.24 21.15 -34.30
C PRO A 214 20.61 21.12 -34.98
N ARG A 215 21.33 22.21 -34.94
CA ARG A 215 22.75 22.23 -35.31
C ARG A 215 23.57 21.83 -34.09
N GLY A 216 23.97 20.56 -34.04
CA GLY A 216 24.73 19.98 -32.94
C GLY A 216 26.24 20.12 -33.10
N LEU A 217 26.99 19.62 -32.12
CA LEU A 217 28.46 19.65 -32.12
C LEU A 217 29.02 18.85 -33.32
N LEU A 218 28.39 17.75 -33.70
CA LEU A 218 28.80 16.96 -34.85
C LEU A 218 28.59 17.69 -36.16
N ASP A 219 27.53 18.49 -36.28
CA ASP A 219 27.28 19.30 -37.46
C ASP A 219 28.33 20.41 -37.60
N VAL A 220 28.69 21.07 -36.49
CA VAL A 220 29.77 22.06 -36.45
C VAL A 220 31.10 21.42 -36.89
N ALA A 221 31.40 20.22 -36.38
CA ALA A 221 32.62 19.52 -36.77
C ALA A 221 32.60 19.15 -38.27
N ARG A 222 31.47 18.66 -38.79
CA ARG A 222 31.29 18.32 -40.21
C ARG A 222 31.44 19.56 -41.09
N GLU A 223 30.79 20.67 -40.76
CA GLU A 223 30.89 21.94 -41.50
C GLU A 223 32.34 22.46 -41.54
N ALA A 224 33.11 22.28 -40.45
CA ALA A 224 34.52 22.63 -40.43
C ALA A 224 35.38 21.79 -41.36
N TRP A 225 35.01 20.53 -41.58
CA TRP A 225 35.72 19.62 -42.51
C TRP A 225 35.30 19.79 -43.97
N GLU A 226 33.99 20.05 -44.21
CA GLU A 226 33.43 20.09 -45.57
C GLU A 226 33.57 21.47 -46.23
N GLN A 227 33.98 22.54 -45.52
CA GLN A 227 34.17 23.92 -46.02
C GLN A 227 33.02 24.38 -46.94
N GLN A 228 31.77 24.04 -46.60
CA GLN A 228 30.63 24.38 -47.42
C GLN A 228 30.36 25.90 -47.39
N PRO A 229 30.04 26.53 -48.54
CA PRO A 229 29.70 27.94 -48.58
C PRO A 229 28.38 28.18 -47.85
N ALA A 230 28.32 29.27 -47.08
CA ALA A 230 27.11 29.66 -46.36
C ALA A 230 25.99 29.96 -47.37
N VAL A 231 24.91 29.19 -47.33
CA VAL A 231 23.70 29.48 -48.09
C VAL A 231 22.92 30.59 -47.40
N HIS A 232 22.93 31.80 -47.98
CA HIS A 232 22.12 32.91 -47.52
C HIS A 232 20.64 32.63 -47.84
N ARG A 233 19.83 32.33 -46.81
CA ARG A 233 18.37 32.18 -46.92
C ARG A 233 17.68 33.43 -46.39
N THR A 234 16.63 33.86 -47.07
CA THR A 234 15.76 34.90 -46.55
C THR A 234 14.91 34.36 -45.40
N THR A 235 14.48 35.24 -44.48
CA THR A 235 13.60 34.85 -43.38
C THR A 235 12.29 34.23 -43.87
N ILE A 236 11.76 34.71 -45.00
CA ILE A 236 10.53 34.22 -45.61
C ILE A 236 10.71 32.78 -46.11
N GLU A 237 11.79 32.50 -46.84
CA GLU A 237 12.13 31.16 -47.29
C GLU A 237 12.31 30.19 -46.12
N HIS A 238 13.00 30.63 -45.10
CA HIS A 238 13.18 29.85 -43.88
C HIS A 238 11.85 29.46 -43.20
N VAL A 239 10.93 30.43 -43.04
CA VAL A 239 9.60 30.18 -42.43
C VAL A 239 8.78 29.23 -43.31
N ARG A 240 8.82 29.41 -44.65
CA ARG A 240 8.12 28.53 -45.60
C ARG A 240 8.65 27.10 -45.53
N GLU A 241 9.95 26.90 -45.60
CA GLU A 241 10.58 25.59 -45.47
C GLU A 241 10.25 24.89 -44.14
N MET A 242 10.28 25.66 -43.07
CA MET A 242 9.93 25.19 -41.72
C MET A 242 8.48 24.69 -41.68
N ARG A 243 7.55 25.47 -42.25
CA ARG A 243 6.13 25.13 -42.31
C ARG A 243 5.88 23.88 -43.17
N GLU A 244 6.43 23.84 -44.35
CA GLU A 244 6.34 22.69 -45.25
C GLU A 244 6.91 21.41 -44.64
N ARG A 245 8.00 21.54 -43.87
CA ARG A 245 8.61 20.43 -43.16
C ARG A 245 7.73 19.92 -42.02
N ILE A 246 7.16 20.79 -41.21
CA ILE A 246 6.23 20.44 -40.16
C ILE A 246 5.00 19.72 -40.74
N GLU A 247 4.40 20.27 -41.80
CA GLU A 247 3.24 19.69 -42.48
C GLU A 247 3.52 18.29 -43.03
N ARG A 248 4.75 18.01 -43.49
CA ARG A 248 5.18 16.71 -43.98
C ARG A 248 5.50 15.72 -42.87
N VAL A 249 6.17 16.16 -41.82
CA VAL A 249 6.71 15.29 -40.77
C VAL A 249 5.65 14.90 -39.75
N MET A 250 4.71 15.80 -39.39
CA MET A 250 3.71 15.54 -38.36
C MET A 250 2.81 14.33 -38.64
N PRO A 251 2.29 14.10 -39.85
CA PRO A 251 1.51 12.89 -40.16
C PRO A 251 2.31 11.59 -39.96
N ILE A 252 3.59 11.59 -40.36
CA ILE A 252 4.48 10.43 -40.23
C ILE A 252 4.77 10.16 -38.73
N ALA A 253 5.07 11.19 -37.96
CA ALA A 253 5.28 11.09 -36.53
C ALA A 253 4.04 10.56 -35.81
N ARG A 254 2.84 11.01 -36.24
CA ARG A 254 1.56 10.51 -35.72
C ARG A 254 1.39 9.01 -36.00
N GLU A 255 1.66 8.58 -37.22
CA GLU A 255 1.58 7.16 -37.57
C GLU A 255 2.51 6.31 -36.69
N HIS A 256 3.74 6.78 -36.48
CA HIS A 256 4.68 6.11 -35.55
C HIS A 256 4.18 6.08 -34.13
N LEU A 257 3.59 7.16 -33.64
CA LEU A 257 2.96 7.21 -32.29
C LEU A 257 1.81 6.21 -32.17
N VAL A 258 0.93 6.11 -33.17
CA VAL A 258 -0.15 5.11 -33.22
C VAL A 258 0.42 3.70 -33.15
N LYS A 259 1.41 3.38 -34.02
CA LYS A 259 2.07 2.06 -34.02
C LYS A 259 2.74 1.73 -32.69
N ALA A 260 3.46 2.69 -32.12
CA ALA A 260 4.13 2.53 -30.82
C ALA A 260 3.11 2.29 -29.70
N GLN A 261 2.01 3.03 -29.68
CA GLN A 261 0.93 2.90 -28.70
C GLN A 261 0.22 1.54 -28.82
N GLN A 262 -0.06 1.10 -30.04
CA GLN A 262 -0.65 -0.23 -30.30
C GLN A 262 0.29 -1.36 -29.88
N ALA A 263 1.59 -1.24 -30.18
CA ALA A 263 2.59 -2.22 -29.76
C ALA A 263 2.67 -2.32 -28.24
N GLN A 264 2.69 -1.18 -27.53
CA GLN A 264 2.66 -1.12 -26.07
C GLN A 264 1.37 -1.75 -25.52
N GLN A 265 0.22 -1.43 -26.12
CA GLN A 265 -1.07 -2.01 -25.71
C GLN A 265 -1.11 -3.52 -25.92
N ARG A 266 -0.64 -4.03 -27.07
CA ARG A 266 -0.55 -5.49 -27.33
C ARG A 266 0.34 -6.19 -26.31
N GLN A 267 1.52 -5.65 -26.05
CA GLN A 267 2.45 -6.23 -25.09
C GLN A 267 1.86 -6.26 -23.67
N TYR A 268 1.25 -5.16 -23.24
CA TYR A 268 0.61 -5.07 -21.95
C TYR A 268 -0.58 -6.02 -21.83
N ASN A 269 -1.42 -6.08 -22.86
CA ASN A 269 -2.65 -6.87 -22.83
C ASN A 269 -2.38 -8.39 -22.91
N ARG A 270 -1.17 -8.85 -23.20
CA ARG A 270 -0.82 -10.29 -23.13
C ARG A 270 -1.10 -10.91 -21.76
N ALA A 271 -0.87 -10.15 -20.69
CA ALA A 271 -1.11 -10.59 -19.31
C ALA A 271 -2.39 -10.00 -18.71
N ALA A 272 -3.11 -9.17 -19.47
CA ALA A 272 -4.30 -8.50 -18.98
C ALA A 272 -5.54 -9.39 -19.09
N GLN A 273 -6.44 -9.24 -18.13
CA GLN A 273 -7.75 -9.87 -18.13
C GLN A 273 -8.83 -8.82 -17.86
N PRO A 274 -9.93 -8.81 -18.62
CA PRO A 274 -11.04 -7.92 -18.35
C PRO A 274 -11.63 -8.28 -16.98
N ARG A 275 -11.74 -7.28 -16.12
CA ARG A 275 -12.34 -7.38 -14.79
C ARG A 275 -13.34 -6.27 -14.61
N GLU A 276 -14.38 -6.54 -13.88
CA GLU A 276 -15.42 -5.58 -13.58
C GLU A 276 -15.96 -5.80 -12.17
N PHE A 277 -16.29 -4.70 -11.50
CA PHE A 277 -16.96 -4.68 -10.22
C PHE A 277 -18.30 -3.94 -10.35
N GLN A 278 -19.28 -4.39 -9.60
CA GLN A 278 -20.59 -3.74 -9.52
C GLN A 278 -20.68 -2.93 -8.23
N GLN A 279 -21.63 -1.99 -8.20
CA GLN A 279 -21.95 -1.28 -6.97
C GLN A 279 -22.41 -2.28 -5.90
N GLY A 280 -21.85 -2.14 -4.69
CA GLY A 280 -22.07 -3.08 -3.58
C GLY A 280 -21.04 -4.20 -3.48
N ASP A 281 -20.23 -4.46 -4.50
CA ASP A 281 -19.18 -5.48 -4.44
C ASP A 281 -18.20 -5.19 -3.29
N ARG A 282 -17.86 -6.25 -2.54
CA ARG A 282 -16.82 -6.18 -1.51
C ARG A 282 -15.46 -6.46 -2.13
N ILE A 283 -14.51 -5.58 -1.85
CA ILE A 283 -13.18 -5.61 -2.46
C ILE A 283 -12.07 -5.32 -1.46
N LEU A 284 -10.88 -5.77 -1.80
CA LEU A 284 -9.63 -5.35 -1.17
C LEU A 284 -8.96 -4.29 -2.02
N VAL A 285 -8.33 -3.32 -1.37
CA VAL A 285 -7.57 -2.25 -2.02
C VAL A 285 -6.09 -2.43 -1.69
N LEU A 286 -5.24 -2.41 -2.71
CA LEU A 286 -3.79 -2.40 -2.56
C LEU A 286 -3.33 -1.00 -2.14
N LEU A 287 -2.81 -0.88 -0.93
CA LEU A 287 -2.22 0.37 -0.44
C LEU A 287 -0.76 0.11 -0.09
N PRO A 288 0.19 0.86 -0.64
CA PRO A 288 1.58 0.73 -0.26
C PRO A 288 1.75 1.21 1.18
N THR A 289 2.25 0.34 2.00
CA THR A 289 2.62 0.64 3.37
C THR A 289 4.15 0.74 3.41
N ALA A 290 4.66 1.97 3.40
CA ALA A 290 6.10 2.23 3.55
C ALA A 290 6.63 1.92 4.98
N ALA A 291 5.73 1.74 5.95
CA ALA A 291 6.09 1.72 7.37
C ALA A 291 6.60 0.37 7.89
N CYS A 292 6.22 -0.76 7.27
CA CYS A 292 6.65 -2.08 7.73
C CYS A 292 6.48 -3.15 6.65
N LYS A 293 7.51 -3.99 6.44
CA LYS A 293 7.49 -5.10 5.47
C LYS A 293 6.49 -6.21 5.82
N PHE A 294 6.03 -6.29 7.07
CA PHE A 294 5.07 -7.29 7.55
C PHE A 294 3.61 -6.83 7.48
N LEU A 295 3.34 -5.57 7.10
CA LEU A 295 1.97 -5.11 6.93
C LEU A 295 1.34 -5.73 5.69
N ALA A 296 0.06 -6.11 5.83
CA ALA A 296 -0.70 -6.64 4.71
C ALA A 296 -0.79 -5.61 3.59
N SER A 297 -0.39 -6.01 2.38
CA SER A 297 -0.43 -5.13 1.19
C SER A 297 -1.88 -4.77 0.81
N TRP A 298 -2.84 -5.68 1.08
CA TRP A 298 -4.25 -5.51 0.76
C TRP A 298 -5.05 -5.10 2.00
N GLN A 299 -5.80 -4.03 1.90
CA GLN A 299 -6.66 -3.52 2.98
C GLN A 299 -8.14 -3.67 2.62
N GLY A 300 -8.98 -3.87 3.61
CA GLY A 300 -10.42 -4.08 3.46
C GLY A 300 -10.92 -5.31 4.22
N PRO A 301 -12.10 -5.84 3.92
CA PRO A 301 -12.91 -5.54 2.73
C PRO A 301 -13.59 -4.17 2.79
N TYR A 302 -13.60 -3.48 1.66
CA TYR A 302 -14.30 -2.22 1.43
C TYR A 302 -15.42 -2.42 0.40
N THR A 303 -16.31 -1.44 0.26
CA THR A 303 -17.46 -1.53 -0.65
C THR A 303 -17.31 -0.59 -1.85
N VAL A 304 -17.57 -1.07 -3.04
CA VAL A 304 -17.67 -0.27 -4.25
C VAL A 304 -18.95 0.54 -4.21
N THR A 305 -18.85 1.87 -4.25
CA THR A 305 -20.02 2.77 -4.24
C THR A 305 -20.47 3.17 -5.64
N GLU A 306 -19.53 3.30 -6.58
CA GLU A 306 -19.82 3.78 -7.93
C GLU A 306 -18.72 3.35 -8.92
N LYS A 307 -19.12 3.05 -10.16
CA LYS A 307 -18.21 2.93 -11.31
C LYS A 307 -18.15 4.28 -12.03
N VAL A 308 -17.04 5.00 -11.87
CA VAL A 308 -16.88 6.36 -12.42
C VAL A 308 -16.39 6.35 -13.87
N GLY A 309 -15.81 5.25 -14.33
CA GLY A 309 -15.29 5.10 -15.69
C GLY A 309 -14.96 3.64 -16.02
N PRO A 310 -14.45 3.35 -17.21
CA PRO A 310 -14.19 1.97 -17.65
C PRO A 310 -13.30 1.17 -16.69
N VAL A 311 -12.35 1.83 -16.04
CA VAL A 311 -11.35 1.21 -15.14
C VAL A 311 -11.28 1.90 -13.78
N MET A 312 -12.19 2.84 -13.49
CA MET A 312 -12.19 3.67 -12.28
C MET A 312 -13.40 3.40 -11.40
N TYR A 313 -13.14 3.17 -10.12
CA TYR A 313 -14.16 2.84 -9.13
C TYR A 313 -14.03 3.73 -7.90
N ARG A 314 -15.17 4.20 -7.41
CA ARG A 314 -15.28 4.87 -6.11
C ARG A 314 -15.49 3.82 -5.04
N VAL A 315 -14.68 3.87 -3.99
CA VAL A 315 -14.65 2.86 -2.92
C VAL A 315 -14.81 3.55 -1.59
N ARG A 316 -15.77 3.07 -0.78
CA ARG A 316 -15.99 3.56 0.58
C ARG A 316 -15.07 2.86 1.56
N GLN A 317 -14.30 3.67 2.30
CA GLN A 317 -13.36 3.24 3.32
C GLN A 317 -13.75 3.86 4.67
N PRO A 318 -14.56 3.18 5.49
CA PRO A 318 -14.99 3.70 6.78
C PRO A 318 -13.81 4.08 7.69
N GLY A 319 -13.92 5.19 8.40
CA GLY A 319 -12.90 5.65 9.35
C GLY A 319 -11.72 6.42 8.75
N ARG A 320 -11.74 6.76 7.47
CA ARG A 320 -10.79 7.69 6.86
C ARG A 320 -11.36 9.10 6.78
N ARG A 321 -10.49 10.13 6.83
CA ARG A 321 -10.87 11.54 6.69
C ARG A 321 -11.69 11.84 5.42
N ARG A 322 -11.47 11.07 4.37
CA ARG A 322 -12.31 11.02 3.16
C ARG A 322 -12.71 9.57 2.97
N GLU A 323 -13.96 9.25 3.25
CA GLU A 323 -14.46 7.88 3.18
C GLU A 323 -14.55 7.35 1.75
N ASP A 324 -14.94 8.19 0.80
CA ASP A 324 -15.04 7.81 -0.61
C ASP A 324 -13.79 8.25 -1.38
N GLN A 325 -13.07 7.28 -1.95
CA GLN A 325 -11.87 7.50 -2.73
C GLN A 325 -11.94 6.77 -4.08
N LEU A 326 -11.29 7.36 -5.10
CA LEU A 326 -11.20 6.79 -6.44
C LEU A 326 -9.98 5.90 -6.56
N TYR A 327 -10.20 4.68 -7.06
CA TYR A 327 -9.14 3.70 -7.33
C TYR A 327 -9.24 3.14 -8.73
N HIS A 328 -8.08 2.89 -9.34
CA HIS A 328 -8.00 2.12 -10.58
C HIS A 328 -8.21 0.63 -10.30
N ILE A 329 -8.86 -0.09 -11.22
CA ILE A 329 -9.22 -1.50 -11.08
C ILE A 329 -8.01 -2.41 -10.77
N ASN A 330 -6.80 -2.06 -11.22
CA ASN A 330 -5.59 -2.82 -10.94
C ASN A 330 -5.18 -2.82 -9.46
N LEU A 331 -5.66 -1.84 -8.70
CA LEU A 331 -5.48 -1.75 -7.24
C LEU A 331 -6.59 -2.45 -6.46
N LEU A 332 -7.54 -3.07 -7.16
CA LEU A 332 -8.70 -3.70 -6.57
C LEU A 332 -8.63 -5.21 -6.77
N LYS A 333 -9.00 -5.94 -5.74
CA LYS A 333 -9.13 -7.39 -5.75
C LYS A 333 -10.47 -7.76 -5.15
N ARG A 334 -11.21 -8.67 -5.79
CA ARG A 334 -12.48 -9.15 -5.26
C ARG A 334 -12.26 -9.81 -3.89
N TRP A 335 -13.07 -9.45 -2.92
CA TRP A 335 -13.14 -10.14 -1.65
C TRP A 335 -13.97 -11.42 -1.84
N VAL A 336 -13.37 -12.55 -1.56
CA VAL A 336 -14.09 -13.83 -1.52
C VAL A 336 -14.66 -13.94 -0.10
N GLY A 337 -15.95 -13.77 0.05
CA GLY A 337 -16.63 -13.97 1.33
C GLY A 337 -16.41 -15.40 1.81
N THR A 338 -16.07 -15.55 3.09
CA THR A 338 -16.29 -16.84 3.75
C THR A 338 -17.78 -17.15 3.62
N GLY A 339 -18.11 -18.39 3.19
CA GLY A 339 -19.49 -18.90 3.23
C GLY A 339 -20.14 -18.66 4.59
N PRO A 340 -21.37 -19.05 4.84
CA PRO A 340 -22.29 -18.41 5.76
C PRO A 340 -21.62 -17.93 7.04
N GLN A 341 -21.76 -16.63 7.31
CA GLN A 341 -21.22 -15.97 8.49
C GLN A 341 -21.69 -16.75 9.72
N LEU A 342 -20.76 -17.25 10.52
CA LEU A 342 -21.01 -17.47 11.93
C LEU A 342 -21.36 -16.11 12.52
N SER A 343 -22.64 -15.85 12.62
CA SER A 343 -23.17 -14.68 13.31
C SER A 343 -22.63 -14.66 14.72
N ALA A 344 -22.06 -13.53 15.12
CA ALA A 344 -21.74 -13.29 16.51
C ALA A 344 -23.04 -13.38 17.33
N TYR A 345 -23.22 -14.45 18.06
CA TYR A 345 -24.28 -14.55 19.05
C TYR A 345 -23.81 -13.84 20.33
N THR A 346 -24.37 -12.66 20.55
CA THR A 346 -24.46 -12.06 21.89
C THR A 346 -25.85 -12.34 22.40
N SER A 347 -26.00 -13.27 23.33
CA SER A 347 -26.92 -13.27 24.47
C SER A 347 -27.09 -14.68 25.04
N SER A 348 -27.31 -14.79 26.29
CA SER A 348 -27.66 -15.92 27.16
C SER A 348 -28.55 -16.98 26.49
N THR A 349 -27.95 -17.84 25.72
CA THR A 349 -28.55 -19.07 25.18
C THR A 349 -27.73 -20.27 25.64
N PRO A 350 -28.31 -21.44 25.85
CA PRO A 350 -27.59 -22.64 26.25
C PRO A 350 -26.43 -22.89 25.30
N VAL A 351 -25.30 -23.34 25.84
CA VAL A 351 -24.08 -23.63 25.08
C VAL A 351 -24.43 -24.54 23.91
N VAL A 352 -24.44 -23.98 22.72
CA VAL A 352 -24.66 -24.78 21.49
C VAL A 352 -23.31 -25.33 21.07
N VAL A 353 -23.14 -26.64 21.26
CA VAL A 353 -21.97 -27.36 20.77
C VAL A 353 -22.17 -27.60 19.28
N ASP A 354 -21.21 -27.19 18.46
CA ASP A 354 -21.18 -27.51 17.03
C ASP A 354 -20.76 -28.99 16.89
N MET A 355 -21.71 -29.82 16.53
CA MET A 355 -21.57 -31.27 16.49
C MET A 355 -21.52 -31.76 15.05
N ASP A 356 -20.67 -32.76 14.79
CA ASP A 356 -20.59 -33.39 13.48
C ASP A 356 -21.97 -33.89 13.05
N PRO A 357 -22.42 -33.58 11.81
CA PRO A 357 -23.68 -34.10 11.25
C PRO A 357 -23.79 -35.60 11.26
N GLN A 358 -22.68 -36.32 11.19
CA GLN A 358 -22.64 -37.79 11.14
C GLN A 358 -22.92 -38.48 12.48
N LEU A 359 -22.86 -37.74 13.59
CA LEU A 359 -23.23 -38.30 14.91
C LEU A 359 -24.73 -38.62 14.96
N SER A 360 -25.06 -39.78 15.52
CA SER A 360 -26.46 -40.17 15.75
C SER A 360 -27.15 -39.22 16.73
N ALA A 361 -28.48 -39.17 16.71
CA ALA A 361 -29.26 -38.33 17.61
C ALA A 361 -29.00 -38.70 19.08
N ALA A 362 -28.77 -39.96 19.40
CA ALA A 362 -28.44 -40.40 20.75
C ALA A 362 -27.07 -39.87 21.21
N GLN A 363 -26.04 -39.95 20.35
CA GLN A 363 -24.71 -39.43 20.65
C GLN A 363 -24.71 -37.90 20.81
N LYS A 364 -25.48 -37.17 19.99
CA LYS A 364 -25.64 -35.72 20.14
C LYS A 364 -26.29 -35.33 21.45
N SER A 365 -27.33 -36.10 21.86
CA SER A 365 -28.01 -35.87 23.14
C SER A 365 -27.11 -36.15 24.34
N GLU A 366 -26.32 -37.21 24.28
CA GLU A 366 -25.37 -37.58 25.33
C GLU A 366 -24.25 -36.52 25.47
N LEU A 367 -23.71 -36.02 24.35
CA LEU A 367 -22.72 -34.98 24.35
C LEU A 367 -23.27 -33.66 24.90
N GLN A 368 -24.52 -33.31 24.54
CA GLN A 368 -25.19 -32.10 25.07
C GLN A 368 -25.44 -32.22 26.57
N HIS A 369 -25.82 -33.40 27.05
CA HIS A 369 -25.99 -33.69 28.47
C HIS A 369 -24.65 -33.57 29.23
N LEU A 370 -23.58 -34.15 28.67
CA LEU A 370 -22.23 -34.03 29.25
C LEU A 370 -21.81 -32.54 29.38
N VAL A 371 -21.95 -31.74 28.32
CA VAL A 371 -21.60 -30.30 28.35
C VAL A 371 -22.43 -29.55 29.39
N SER A 372 -23.72 -29.90 29.56
CA SER A 372 -24.59 -29.24 30.54
C SER A 372 -24.24 -29.56 32.02
N GLN A 373 -23.44 -30.60 32.26
CA GLN A 373 -22.94 -30.91 33.61
C GLN A 373 -21.77 -30.04 34.04
N PHE A 374 -21.13 -29.30 33.11
CA PHE A 374 -19.96 -28.46 33.38
C PHE A 374 -20.21 -26.98 32.99
N PRO A 375 -21.23 -26.31 33.52
CA PRO A 375 -21.56 -24.93 33.14
C PRO A 375 -20.48 -23.92 33.51
N ASP A 376 -19.67 -24.22 34.49
CA ASP A 376 -18.52 -23.43 34.96
C ASP A 376 -17.35 -23.46 33.97
N VAL A 377 -17.16 -24.59 33.28
CA VAL A 377 -16.13 -24.73 32.20
C VAL A 377 -16.56 -24.02 30.93
N PHE A 378 -17.83 -24.11 30.57
CA PHE A 378 -18.40 -23.53 29.34
C PHE A 378 -18.99 -22.12 29.58
N SER A 379 -18.25 -21.28 30.31
CA SER A 379 -18.64 -19.92 30.64
C SER A 379 -18.12 -18.90 29.59
N PRO A 380 -18.89 -17.88 29.24
CA PRO A 380 -18.40 -16.77 28.41
C PRO A 380 -17.42 -15.84 29.15
N GLN A 381 -17.28 -16.01 30.47
CA GLN A 381 -16.34 -15.26 31.31
C GLN A 381 -15.04 -16.03 31.49
N PRO A 382 -13.87 -15.36 31.46
CA PRO A 382 -12.61 -16.05 31.71
C PRO A 382 -12.58 -16.58 33.17
N GLY A 383 -12.24 -17.85 33.29
CA GLY A 383 -11.99 -18.46 34.62
C GLY A 383 -10.67 -18.00 35.22
N ARG A 384 -10.27 -18.62 36.32
CA ARG A 384 -8.95 -18.41 36.94
C ARG A 384 -8.34 -19.75 37.31
N THR A 385 -7.13 -20.03 36.82
CA THR A 385 -6.42 -21.24 37.23
C THR A 385 -5.74 -21.06 38.60
N HIS A 386 -5.61 -22.15 39.35
CA HIS A 386 -4.87 -22.22 40.59
C HIS A 386 -3.63 -23.10 40.48
N VAL A 387 -3.36 -23.61 39.25
CA VAL A 387 -2.29 -24.58 39.01
C VAL A 387 -0.92 -23.91 38.89
N LEU A 388 -0.89 -22.67 38.38
CA LEU A 388 0.34 -21.94 38.15
C LEU A 388 0.12 -20.44 38.26
N GLU A 389 1.20 -19.70 38.48
CA GLU A 389 1.26 -18.24 38.43
C GLU A 389 2.42 -17.83 37.51
N HIS A 390 2.22 -16.77 36.72
CA HIS A 390 3.27 -16.23 35.88
C HIS A 390 4.11 -15.18 36.59
N ASP A 391 5.43 -15.32 36.54
CA ASP A 391 6.37 -14.35 37.06
C ASP A 391 7.12 -13.62 35.93
N ILE A 392 7.42 -12.34 36.16
CA ILE A 392 8.21 -11.52 35.23
C ILE A 392 9.53 -11.21 35.93
N ARG A 393 10.59 -11.95 35.58
CA ARG A 393 11.92 -11.76 36.15
C ARG A 393 12.64 -10.63 35.46
N THR A 394 13.15 -9.67 36.22
CA THR A 394 13.91 -8.51 35.71
C THR A 394 15.12 -8.27 36.61
N PRO A 395 16.23 -7.73 36.09
CA PRO A 395 17.39 -7.38 36.91
C PRO A 395 17.01 -6.42 38.04
N PRO A 396 17.60 -6.56 39.24
CA PRO A 396 17.35 -5.69 40.37
C PRO A 396 17.55 -4.21 40.04
N GLY A 397 16.66 -3.33 40.47
CA GLY A 397 16.72 -1.89 40.24
C GLY A 397 16.26 -1.42 38.88
N THR A 398 15.90 -2.34 37.99
CA THR A 398 15.37 -1.97 36.64
C THR A 398 13.93 -1.50 36.74
N ILE A 399 13.62 -0.33 36.18
CA ILE A 399 12.27 0.19 36.03
C ILE A 399 12.09 0.69 34.61
N VAL A 400 11.11 0.17 33.89
CA VAL A 400 10.77 0.61 32.52
C VAL A 400 9.66 1.67 32.59
N ARG A 401 9.96 2.84 32.00
CA ARG A 401 9.01 3.95 31.86
C ARG A 401 9.00 4.42 30.40
N GLN A 402 7.88 4.24 29.72
CA GLN A 402 7.72 4.67 28.34
C GLN A 402 6.70 5.83 28.28
N ARG A 403 6.94 6.81 27.40
CA ARG A 403 5.96 7.90 27.21
C ARG A 403 4.68 7.35 26.58
N PRO A 404 3.50 7.79 27.04
CA PRO A 404 2.24 7.38 26.43
C PRO A 404 2.15 7.88 25.00
N TYR A 405 1.56 7.07 24.12
CA TYR A 405 1.24 7.51 22.78
C TYR A 405 0.04 8.46 22.80
N ARG A 406 0.06 9.46 21.91
CA ARG A 406 -1.07 10.38 21.76
C ARG A 406 -2.29 9.62 21.25
N VAL A 407 -3.35 9.60 22.05
CA VAL A 407 -4.62 8.99 21.69
C VAL A 407 -5.54 10.07 21.09
N LEU A 408 -6.13 9.77 19.92
CA LEU A 408 -7.15 10.63 19.32
C LEU A 408 -8.42 10.58 20.17
N GLU A 409 -9.09 11.70 20.34
CA GLU A 409 -10.31 11.84 21.15
C GLU A 409 -11.40 10.82 20.77
N ALA A 410 -11.58 10.56 19.48
CA ALA A 410 -12.50 9.54 18.98
C ALA A 410 -12.20 8.09 19.46
N ARG A 411 -11.01 7.83 19.99
CA ARG A 411 -10.62 6.51 20.49
C ARG A 411 -10.63 6.44 22.02
N GLN A 412 -10.75 7.55 22.72
CA GLN A 412 -10.76 7.60 24.19
C GLN A 412 -11.96 6.83 24.77
N HIS A 413 -13.11 7.01 24.17
CA HIS A 413 -14.32 6.28 24.58
C HIS A 413 -14.16 4.75 24.45
N ALA A 414 -13.55 4.27 23.36
CA ALA A 414 -13.30 2.84 23.18
C ALA A 414 -12.29 2.28 24.21
N ILE A 415 -11.30 3.09 24.60
CA ILE A 415 -10.36 2.73 25.67
C ILE A 415 -11.09 2.62 27.01
N GLU A 416 -11.95 3.58 27.32
CA GLU A 416 -12.71 3.60 28.56
C GLU A 416 -13.61 2.38 28.70
N VAL A 417 -14.35 2.05 27.63
CA VAL A 417 -15.23 0.87 27.61
C VAL A 417 -14.44 -0.42 27.87
N GLU A 418 -13.27 -0.60 27.25
CA GLU A 418 -12.44 -1.79 27.42
C GLU A 418 -11.85 -1.85 28.85
N VAL A 419 -11.41 -0.72 29.40
CA VAL A 419 -10.91 -0.64 30.79
C VAL A 419 -12.01 -1.01 31.80
N GLN A 420 -13.22 -0.49 31.63
CA GLN A 420 -14.35 -0.81 32.49
C GLN A 420 -14.71 -2.30 32.42
N GLU A 421 -14.68 -2.89 31.25
CA GLU A 421 -14.93 -4.32 31.08
C GLU A 421 -13.84 -5.18 31.73
N MET A 422 -12.56 -4.80 31.61
CA MET A 422 -11.47 -5.49 32.29
C MET A 422 -11.53 -5.37 33.82
N LEU A 423 -11.98 -4.22 34.31
CA LEU A 423 -12.24 -4.02 35.75
C LEU A 423 -13.40 -4.90 36.23
N ARG A 424 -14.51 -4.92 35.48
CA ARG A 424 -15.69 -5.76 35.80
C ARG A 424 -15.32 -7.25 35.86
N LEU A 425 -14.45 -7.69 34.93
CA LEU A 425 -13.94 -9.08 34.89
C LEU A 425 -12.85 -9.35 35.95
N GLY A 426 -12.41 -8.35 36.70
CA GLY A 426 -11.36 -8.48 37.70
C GLY A 426 -9.98 -8.81 37.15
N VAL A 427 -9.74 -8.53 35.86
CA VAL A 427 -8.48 -8.82 35.18
C VAL A 427 -7.42 -7.77 35.44
N ILE A 428 -7.83 -6.54 35.68
CA ILE A 428 -6.97 -5.40 36.07
C ILE A 428 -7.42 -4.80 37.40
N GLU A 429 -6.51 -4.04 37.99
CA GLU A 429 -6.76 -3.28 39.22
C GLU A 429 -6.05 -1.92 39.17
N PRO A 430 -6.47 -0.90 39.98
CA PRO A 430 -5.75 0.35 40.12
C PRO A 430 -4.32 0.15 40.58
N SER A 431 -3.36 0.90 40.02
CA SER A 431 -1.93 0.76 40.32
C SER A 431 -1.29 2.05 40.76
N ARG A 432 -0.26 1.92 41.64
CA ARG A 432 0.68 2.98 42.00
C ARG A 432 2.12 2.61 41.56
N SER A 433 2.24 1.67 40.63
CA SER A 433 3.51 1.16 40.17
C SER A 433 4.36 2.25 39.50
N PRO A 434 5.69 2.24 39.72
CA PRO A 434 6.61 3.10 38.98
C PRO A 434 6.83 2.65 37.52
N TRP A 435 6.39 1.44 37.19
CA TRP A 435 6.46 0.91 35.82
C TRP A 435 5.37 1.50 34.93
N PHE A 436 5.69 1.62 33.64
CA PHE A 436 4.75 2.21 32.71
C PHE A 436 4.96 1.70 31.28
N SER A 437 3.95 1.04 30.72
CA SER A 437 3.89 0.62 29.31
C SER A 437 2.75 1.36 28.59
N PRO A 438 2.98 1.87 27.35
CA PRO A 438 1.94 2.57 26.61
C PRO A 438 0.92 1.60 26.01
N ILE A 439 -0.29 2.12 25.80
CA ILE A 439 -1.36 1.41 25.13
C ILE A 439 -1.44 1.80 23.64
N VAL A 440 -1.86 0.86 22.80
CA VAL A 440 -2.06 1.06 21.37
C VAL A 440 -3.42 0.49 20.95
N MET A 441 -4.25 1.31 20.34
CA MET A 441 -5.51 0.85 19.75
C MET A 441 -5.30 0.43 18.31
N VAL A 442 -5.38 -0.86 18.06
CA VAL A 442 -5.18 -1.46 16.73
C VAL A 442 -6.54 -1.80 16.12
N PRO A 443 -6.89 -1.26 14.95
CA PRO A 443 -8.14 -1.62 14.29
C PRO A 443 -8.12 -3.10 13.89
N LYS A 444 -9.16 -3.83 14.28
CA LYS A 444 -9.40 -5.19 13.83
C LYS A 444 -9.99 -5.21 12.41
N PRO A 445 -9.93 -6.36 11.75
CA PRO A 445 -10.51 -6.55 10.42
C PRO A 445 -12.01 -6.25 10.31
N ASP A 446 -12.72 -6.46 11.38
CA ASP A 446 -14.18 -6.24 11.49
C ASP A 446 -14.56 -4.77 11.76
N GLY A 447 -13.57 -3.86 11.82
CA GLY A 447 -13.76 -2.44 12.14
C GLY A 447 -13.76 -2.14 13.64
N THR A 448 -13.75 -3.15 14.51
CA THR A 448 -13.60 -2.94 15.95
C THR A 448 -12.16 -2.62 16.30
N LEU A 449 -11.94 -2.04 17.48
CA LEU A 449 -10.60 -1.70 17.97
C LEU A 449 -10.10 -2.80 18.91
N ARG A 450 -8.85 -3.23 18.73
CA ARG A 450 -8.16 -4.11 19.65
C ARG A 450 -7.30 -3.28 20.59
N PHE A 451 -7.52 -3.45 21.87
CA PHE A 451 -6.70 -2.87 22.92
C PHE A 451 -5.40 -3.68 23.05
N CYS A 452 -4.27 -3.04 22.80
CA CYS A 452 -2.95 -3.67 22.84
C CYS A 452 -2.02 -2.89 23.76
N TYR A 453 -1.03 -3.58 24.32
CA TYR A 453 0.03 -3.02 25.17
C TYR A 453 1.36 -3.10 24.46
N ASP A 454 2.17 -2.08 24.58
CA ASP A 454 3.52 -2.10 24.07
C ASP A 454 4.52 -2.55 25.15
N PHE A 455 4.59 -3.85 25.37
CA PHE A 455 5.51 -4.46 26.30
C PHE A 455 6.91 -4.72 25.73
N ARG A 456 7.25 -4.20 24.55
CA ARG A 456 8.57 -4.45 23.92
C ARG A 456 9.73 -4.10 24.85
N ARG A 457 9.68 -2.95 25.52
CA ARG A 457 10.71 -2.54 26.47
C ARG A 457 10.73 -3.39 27.74
N LEU A 458 9.58 -3.85 28.20
CA LEU A 458 9.53 -4.80 29.30
C LEU A 458 10.13 -6.16 28.88
N ASN A 459 9.79 -6.64 27.69
CA ASN A 459 10.33 -7.88 27.13
C ASN A 459 11.86 -7.83 26.90
N GLU A 460 12.42 -6.66 26.57
CA GLU A 460 13.87 -6.48 26.42
C GLU A 460 14.66 -6.65 27.74
N VAL A 461 14.04 -6.32 28.87
CA VAL A 461 14.69 -6.37 30.19
C VAL A 461 14.26 -7.57 31.03
N SER A 462 13.25 -8.31 30.62
CA SER A 462 12.82 -9.52 31.32
C SER A 462 13.54 -10.76 30.81
N GLU A 463 13.80 -11.70 31.72
CA GLU A 463 14.40 -12.97 31.37
C GLU A 463 13.45 -13.80 30.50
N PHE A 464 14.00 -14.40 29.44
CA PHE A 464 13.24 -15.26 28.55
C PHE A 464 13.02 -16.64 29.21
N ASP A 465 11.78 -17.09 29.24
CA ASP A 465 11.45 -18.45 29.66
C ASP A 465 11.69 -19.41 28.47
N GLY A 466 12.66 -20.28 28.62
CA GLY A 466 13.07 -21.26 27.62
C GLY A 466 12.22 -22.53 27.58
N TYR A 467 11.01 -22.56 28.18
CA TYR A 467 10.15 -23.75 28.14
C TYR A 467 9.83 -24.15 26.70
N PRO A 468 10.11 -25.41 26.31
CA PRO A 468 9.99 -25.82 24.92
C PRO A 468 8.54 -25.86 24.47
N MET A 469 8.24 -25.09 23.42
CA MET A 469 6.94 -25.21 22.73
C MET A 469 6.91 -26.52 21.94
N PRO A 470 5.84 -27.31 22.02
CA PRO A 470 5.71 -28.54 21.28
C PRO A 470 5.72 -28.26 19.77
N ARG A 471 6.44 -29.09 19.03
CA ARG A 471 6.51 -28.96 17.58
C ARG A 471 5.14 -29.33 16.97
N VAL A 472 4.74 -28.58 15.98
CA VAL A 472 3.46 -28.81 15.27
C VAL A 472 3.39 -30.23 14.70
N ASP A 473 4.52 -30.75 14.18
CA ASP A 473 4.63 -32.09 13.62
C ASP A 473 4.34 -33.16 14.67
N GLU A 474 4.88 -33.02 15.89
CA GLU A 474 4.64 -33.95 17.01
C GLU A 474 3.18 -33.94 17.47
N LEU A 475 2.55 -32.75 17.47
CA LEU A 475 1.12 -32.63 17.79
C LEU A 475 0.25 -33.33 16.73
N LEU A 476 0.58 -33.15 15.46
CA LEU A 476 -0.13 -33.78 14.34
C LEU A 476 0.01 -35.29 14.37
N ASP A 477 1.20 -35.82 14.70
CA ASP A 477 1.43 -37.28 14.83
C ASP A 477 0.61 -37.89 15.97
N ARG A 478 0.41 -37.17 17.06
CA ARG A 478 -0.48 -37.62 18.16
C ARG A 478 -1.95 -37.62 17.75
N LEU A 479 -2.37 -36.60 16.98
CA LEU A 479 -3.76 -36.48 16.50
C LEU A 479 -4.09 -37.49 15.39
N GLY A 480 -3.09 -37.94 14.62
CA GLY A 480 -3.29 -38.84 13.46
C GLY A 480 -3.87 -40.23 13.81
N ARG A 481 -3.93 -40.60 15.09
CA ARG A 481 -4.54 -41.85 15.58
C ARG A 481 -5.92 -41.66 16.21
N ALA A 482 -6.41 -40.43 16.30
CA ALA A 482 -7.69 -40.13 16.94
C ALA A 482 -8.86 -40.36 15.98
N TRP A 483 -9.87 -41.09 16.41
CA TRP A 483 -11.12 -41.30 15.68
C TRP A 483 -12.08 -40.12 15.84
N PHE A 484 -11.99 -39.42 16.98
CA PHE A 484 -12.80 -38.23 17.28
C PHE A 484 -11.89 -37.12 17.78
N ILE A 485 -12.12 -35.93 17.32
CA ILE A 485 -11.37 -34.70 17.71
C ILE A 485 -12.39 -33.69 18.19
N SER A 486 -12.21 -33.20 19.41
CA SER A 486 -12.96 -32.07 19.97
C SER A 486 -12.08 -30.85 20.04
N THR A 487 -12.60 -29.70 19.64
CA THR A 487 -11.90 -28.42 19.72
C THR A 487 -12.54 -27.56 20.79
N LEU A 488 -11.74 -27.09 21.74
CA LEU A 488 -12.15 -26.17 22.79
C LEU A 488 -11.42 -24.85 22.59
N ASP A 489 -12.14 -23.73 22.59
CA ASP A 489 -11.56 -22.38 22.54
C ASP A 489 -11.65 -21.74 23.92
N LEU A 490 -10.51 -21.37 24.49
CA LEU A 490 -10.42 -20.79 25.82
C LEU A 490 -10.73 -19.29 25.77
N THR A 491 -11.79 -18.87 26.43
CA THR A 491 -12.19 -17.47 26.55
C THR A 491 -11.09 -16.66 27.23
N LYS A 492 -10.40 -15.79 26.44
CA LYS A 492 -9.30 -14.96 26.93
C LYS A 492 -8.22 -15.75 27.69
N GLY A 493 -7.81 -16.89 27.19
CA GLY A 493 -7.02 -17.92 27.86
C GLY A 493 -5.87 -17.40 28.75
N TYR A 494 -5.06 -16.45 28.30
CA TYR A 494 -3.98 -15.88 29.11
C TYR A 494 -4.47 -15.20 30.39
N TRP A 495 -5.60 -14.50 30.38
CA TRP A 495 -6.14 -13.83 31.56
C TRP A 495 -6.53 -14.81 32.70
N GLN A 496 -6.67 -16.09 32.37
CA GLN A 496 -6.98 -17.14 33.33
C GLN A 496 -5.78 -17.52 34.20
N ALA A 497 -4.55 -17.27 33.76
CA ALA A 497 -3.34 -17.49 34.52
C ALA A 497 -3.04 -16.24 35.41
N PRO A 498 -2.99 -16.33 36.76
CA PRO A 498 -2.67 -15.22 37.59
C PRO A 498 -1.20 -14.81 37.49
N LEU A 499 -0.93 -13.55 37.82
CA LEU A 499 0.43 -13.01 38.00
C LEU A 499 0.85 -13.09 39.45
N THR A 500 2.15 -13.36 39.69
CA THR A 500 2.73 -13.21 41.02
C THR A 500 2.61 -11.76 41.52
N GLU A 501 2.58 -11.54 42.82
CA GLU A 501 2.49 -10.19 43.43
C GLU A 501 3.66 -9.29 42.98
N GLN A 502 4.83 -9.87 42.67
CA GLN A 502 6.00 -9.15 42.17
C GLN A 502 5.91 -8.80 40.68
N ALA A 503 5.17 -9.58 39.91
CA ALA A 503 4.97 -9.38 38.48
C ALA A 503 3.90 -8.33 38.17
N LYS A 504 2.83 -8.25 38.98
CA LYS A 504 1.71 -7.32 38.77
C LYS A 504 2.16 -5.88 38.51
N PRO A 505 3.02 -5.25 39.35
CA PRO A 505 3.46 -3.88 39.13
C PRO A 505 4.19 -3.65 37.81
N LYS A 506 4.87 -4.67 37.26
CA LYS A 506 5.65 -4.59 36.01
C LYS A 506 4.75 -4.49 34.79
N THR A 507 3.50 -4.94 34.89
CA THR A 507 2.51 -4.88 33.81
C THR A 507 1.74 -3.57 33.74
N ALA A 508 2.13 -2.58 34.55
CA ALA A 508 1.38 -1.35 34.69
C ALA A 508 1.31 -0.54 33.37
N PHE A 509 0.14 0.05 33.15
CA PHE A 509 -0.16 0.89 32.01
C PHE A 509 -1.06 2.07 32.40
N SER A 510 -1.03 3.15 31.63
CA SER A 510 -1.90 4.31 31.87
C SER A 510 -2.83 4.59 30.71
N THR A 511 -4.01 5.03 31.07
CA THR A 511 -5.03 5.55 30.18
C THR A 511 -5.37 6.99 30.60
N PRO A 512 -6.14 7.74 29.82
CA PRO A 512 -6.62 9.05 30.26
C PRO A 512 -7.41 9.03 31.58
N SER A 513 -8.04 7.88 31.90
CA SER A 513 -8.86 7.69 33.09
C SER A 513 -8.11 7.18 34.34
N GLY A 514 -6.85 6.73 34.19
CA GLY A 514 -6.10 6.24 35.34
C GLY A 514 -4.87 5.40 35.03
N HIS A 515 -4.27 4.87 36.10
CA HIS A 515 -3.12 3.97 36.07
C HIS A 515 -3.52 2.60 36.60
N TRP A 516 -3.26 1.55 35.84
CA TRP A 516 -3.79 0.22 36.01
C TRP A 516 -2.69 -0.82 35.97
N GLN A 517 -2.86 -1.97 36.58
CA GLN A 517 -1.98 -3.14 36.46
C GLN A 517 -2.82 -4.41 36.31
N TYR A 518 -2.21 -5.44 35.72
CA TYR A 518 -2.87 -6.73 35.52
C TYR A 518 -2.81 -7.61 36.74
N ARG A 519 -3.89 -8.36 36.98
CA ARG A 519 -3.97 -9.46 37.96
C ARG A 519 -3.75 -10.81 37.28
N GLY A 520 -4.17 -10.96 36.02
CA GLY A 520 -3.96 -12.10 35.17
C GLY A 520 -2.92 -11.80 34.09
N LEU A 521 -2.41 -12.80 33.43
CA LEU A 521 -1.37 -12.72 32.41
C LEU A 521 -1.85 -11.90 31.18
N PRO A 522 -1.23 -10.75 30.84
CA PRO A 522 -1.64 -9.97 29.70
C PRO A 522 -1.08 -10.55 28.39
N PHE A 523 -1.74 -10.23 27.29
CA PHE A 523 -1.20 -10.47 25.95
C PHE A 523 0.01 -9.57 25.68
N GLY A 524 1.02 -10.11 24.98
CA GLY A 524 2.18 -9.33 24.51
C GLY A 524 3.45 -9.50 25.33
N LEU A 525 3.42 -10.22 26.44
CA LEU A 525 4.62 -10.66 27.17
C LEU A 525 5.26 -11.85 26.43
N HIS A 526 6.60 -11.83 26.30
CA HIS A 526 7.32 -12.88 25.57
C HIS A 526 7.29 -14.24 26.30
N GLY A 527 7.23 -14.24 27.65
CA GLY A 527 7.11 -15.46 28.47
C GLY A 527 5.71 -16.04 28.56
N ALA A 528 4.66 -15.31 28.11
CA ALA A 528 3.27 -15.76 28.23
C ALA A 528 2.97 -17.09 27.54
N PRO A 529 3.44 -17.36 26.29
CA PRO A 529 3.23 -18.63 25.63
C PRO A 529 3.81 -19.82 26.40
N ALA A 530 5.03 -19.66 26.94
CA ALA A 530 5.72 -20.72 27.66
C ALA A 530 5.00 -21.09 28.97
N THR A 531 4.53 -20.10 29.73
CA THR A 531 3.76 -20.32 30.96
C THR A 531 2.39 -20.95 30.69
N PHE A 532 1.76 -20.57 29.57
CA PHE A 532 0.41 -21.05 29.24
C PHE A 532 0.41 -22.46 28.66
N GLN A 533 1.53 -22.92 28.09
CA GLN A 533 1.73 -24.28 27.56
C GLN A 533 1.80 -25.33 28.68
#